data_7f1737e178e0b8743d3abfc395c30cf2
#
_entry.id   7f1737e178e0b8743d3abfc395c30cf2
#
_cell.length_a   1.000
_cell.length_b   1.000
_cell.length_c   1.000
_cell.angle_alpha   90.00
_cell.angle_beta   90.00
_cell.angle_gamma   90.00
#
_symmetry.space_group_name_H-M   'P 1'
#
loop_
_entity.id
_entity.type
_entity.pdbx_description
1 polymer ?
#
loop_
_entity_poly.entity_id
_entity_poly.type
_entity_poly.pdbx_seq_one_letter_code
_entity_poly.pdbx_strand_id
1 'polypeptide(L)'
;MAEKTIALLGQPNSGKSTLFNGLTGSRQHVGNWPGKTVERKDGFFSYNDVTYKIVDLPGTYSLSANSDEEVVTRNYISSGEANLVCILADASQLNRSLFMLADYAGIHVPVVLLLNMMDIAEGQGKKINVAGLQKSLGIPVVPMVAADKKQYQPFFNLLENLEKRASFLNATKLEQLCRKNIGDEYSAILELLPKQGIEIYSSSWLAE
;
A
#
# COMPACT_ATOMS: atom_id res chain seq x y z
N MET A 1 18.90 -14.15 11.39
CA MET A 1 18.34 -13.83 10.07
C MET A 1 17.62 -12.50 10.22
N ALA A 2 17.77 -11.57 9.28
CA ALA A 2 17.03 -10.32 9.34
C ALA A 2 15.55 -10.62 9.00
N GLU A 3 14.64 -10.23 9.87
CA GLU A 3 13.20 -10.30 9.63
C GLU A 3 12.74 -8.97 9.04
N LYS A 4 12.02 -9.00 7.92
CA LYS A 4 11.44 -7.81 7.30
C LYS A 4 9.93 -7.93 7.33
N THR A 5 9.25 -6.87 7.73
CA THR A 5 7.79 -6.84 7.83
C THR A 5 7.19 -6.17 6.60
N ILE A 6 6.24 -6.85 5.97
CA ILE A 6 5.45 -6.37 4.84
C ILE A 6 4.00 -6.23 5.28
N ALA A 7 3.40 -5.07 5.08
CA ALA A 7 1.97 -4.88 5.27
C ALA A 7 1.23 -4.96 3.93
N LEU A 8 0.15 -5.73 3.87
CA LEU A 8 -0.77 -5.75 2.72
C LEU A 8 -1.91 -4.78 2.97
N LEU A 9 -2.05 -3.80 2.11
CA LEU A 9 -3.12 -2.82 2.09
C LEU A 9 -3.93 -2.97 0.81
N GLY A 10 -5.22 -2.76 0.85
CA GLY A 10 -6.05 -2.82 -0.36
C GLY A 10 -7.53 -2.81 -0.04
N GLN A 11 -8.31 -2.45 -1.04
CA GLN A 11 -9.77 -2.44 -0.93
C GLN A 11 -10.32 -3.86 -0.71
N PRO A 12 -11.51 -4.00 -0.13
CA PRO A 12 -12.21 -5.28 -0.11
C PRO A 12 -12.26 -5.90 -1.51
N ASN A 13 -12.03 -7.20 -1.60
CA ASN A 13 -12.03 -7.99 -2.84
C ASN A 13 -10.90 -7.65 -3.84
N SER A 14 -9.88 -6.91 -3.48
CA SER A 14 -8.70 -6.66 -4.33
C SER A 14 -7.80 -7.90 -4.53
N GLY A 15 -8.10 -9.03 -3.88
CA GLY A 15 -7.29 -10.24 -3.90
C GLY A 15 -6.23 -10.32 -2.81
N LYS A 16 -6.30 -9.45 -1.79
CA LYS A 16 -5.36 -9.34 -0.69
C LYS A 16 -5.20 -10.66 0.08
N SER A 17 -6.30 -11.27 0.53
CA SER A 17 -6.28 -12.57 1.22
C SER A 17 -5.80 -13.71 0.32
N THR A 18 -6.04 -13.65 -0.99
CA THR A 18 -5.52 -14.63 -1.95
C THR A 18 -4.00 -14.57 -2.01
N LEU A 19 -3.43 -13.36 -2.12
CA LEU A 19 -1.98 -13.17 -2.11
C LEU A 19 -1.37 -13.59 -0.77
N PHE A 20 -1.98 -13.16 0.36
CA PHE A 20 -1.55 -13.53 1.70
C PHE A 20 -1.47 -15.07 1.86
N ASN A 21 -2.54 -15.78 1.51
CA ASN A 21 -2.58 -17.25 1.56
C ASN A 21 -1.57 -17.88 0.59
N GLY A 22 -1.39 -17.30 -0.58
CA GLY A 22 -0.44 -17.76 -1.59
C GLY A 22 1.00 -17.71 -1.11
N LEU A 23 1.38 -16.65 -0.38
CA LEU A 23 2.72 -16.42 0.17
C LEU A 23 2.97 -17.27 1.43
N THR A 24 2.03 -17.24 2.39
CA THR A 24 2.23 -17.81 3.72
C THR A 24 1.91 -19.31 3.81
N GLY A 25 1.03 -19.80 2.97
CA GLY A 25 0.55 -21.20 3.06
C GLY A 25 -0.09 -21.48 4.42
N SER A 26 0.43 -22.47 5.15
CA SER A 26 -0.03 -22.84 6.50
C SER A 26 0.62 -22.04 7.64
N ARG A 27 1.57 -21.16 7.35
CA ARG A 27 2.32 -20.37 8.34
C ARG A 27 1.60 -19.08 8.67
N GLN A 28 0.41 -19.19 9.25
CA GLN A 28 -0.47 -18.07 9.55
C GLN A 28 -0.85 -18.07 11.02
N HIS A 29 -1.03 -16.89 11.58
CA HIS A 29 -1.64 -16.65 12.87
C HIS A 29 -2.84 -15.73 12.68
N VAL A 30 -3.97 -16.12 13.26
CA VAL A 30 -5.22 -15.36 13.20
C VAL A 30 -5.61 -14.95 14.62
N GLY A 31 -5.93 -13.71 14.82
CA GLY A 31 -6.37 -13.13 16.08
C GLY A 31 -7.18 -11.87 15.85
N ASN A 32 -7.26 -11.01 16.83
CA ASN A 32 -7.87 -9.68 16.70
C ASN A 32 -6.83 -8.59 16.94
N TRP A 33 -7.05 -7.44 16.34
CA TRP A 33 -6.27 -6.25 16.67
C TRP A 33 -6.50 -5.86 18.14
N PRO A 34 -5.46 -5.43 18.87
CA PRO A 34 -5.59 -5.10 20.29
C PRO A 34 -6.72 -4.09 20.55
N GLY A 35 -7.65 -4.46 21.43
CA GLY A 35 -8.78 -3.61 21.81
C GLY A 35 -9.84 -3.37 20.73
N LYS A 36 -9.83 -4.17 19.64
CA LYS A 36 -10.79 -4.08 18.55
C LYS A 36 -11.40 -5.44 18.21
N THR A 37 -12.59 -5.44 17.61
CA THR A 37 -13.23 -6.65 17.07
C THR A 37 -12.78 -6.99 15.65
N VAL A 38 -11.84 -6.22 15.11
CA VAL A 38 -11.29 -6.36 13.76
C VAL A 38 -10.29 -7.51 13.74
N GLU A 39 -10.42 -8.41 12.77
CA GLU A 39 -9.55 -9.57 12.59
C GLU A 39 -8.15 -9.13 12.16
N ARG A 40 -7.12 -9.76 12.75
CA ARG A 40 -5.71 -9.62 12.41
C ARG A 40 -5.18 -10.94 11.87
N LYS A 41 -4.50 -10.90 10.74
CA LYS A 41 -3.80 -12.04 10.14
C LYS A 41 -2.33 -11.70 9.93
N ASP A 42 -1.48 -12.45 10.59
CA ASP A 42 -0.03 -12.40 10.41
C ASP A 42 0.44 -13.73 9.83
N GLY A 43 1.44 -13.69 8.96
CA GLY A 43 2.02 -14.90 8.40
C GLY A 43 3.49 -14.72 8.06
N PHE A 44 4.14 -15.82 7.68
CA PHE A 44 5.56 -15.81 7.34
C PHE A 44 5.80 -16.56 6.04
N PHE A 45 6.74 -16.05 5.27
CA PHE A 45 7.32 -16.77 4.14
C PHE A 45 8.83 -16.51 4.08
N SER A 46 9.55 -17.38 3.39
CA SER A 46 10.99 -17.21 3.23
C SER A 46 11.33 -17.14 1.75
N TYR A 47 12.23 -16.24 1.40
CA TYR A 47 12.76 -16.11 0.05
C TYR A 47 14.23 -15.67 0.12
N ASN A 48 15.14 -16.41 -0.54
CA ASN A 48 16.58 -16.17 -0.56
C ASN A 48 17.18 -15.93 0.84
N ASP A 49 16.97 -16.89 1.76
CA ASP A 49 17.46 -16.86 3.14
C ASP A 49 16.98 -15.69 4.01
N VAL A 50 16.04 -14.89 3.51
CA VAL A 50 15.37 -13.83 4.26
C VAL A 50 13.99 -14.30 4.69
N THR A 51 13.66 -14.12 5.96
CA THR A 51 12.31 -14.35 6.47
C THR A 51 11.51 -13.04 6.41
N TYR A 52 10.36 -13.10 5.78
CA TYR A 52 9.41 -11.99 5.69
C TYR A 52 8.20 -12.30 6.56
N LYS A 53 7.92 -11.39 7.49
CA LYS A 53 6.63 -11.34 8.16
C LYS A 53 5.67 -10.57 7.27
N ILE A 54 4.48 -11.09 7.07
CA ILE A 54 3.43 -10.42 6.29
C ILE A 54 2.22 -10.20 7.19
N VAL A 55 1.69 -8.98 7.17
CA VAL A 55 0.53 -8.58 7.96
C VAL A 55 -0.59 -8.19 6.99
N ASP A 56 -1.71 -8.90 7.07
CA ASP A 56 -2.90 -8.61 6.27
C ASP A 56 -3.71 -7.53 6.98
N LEU A 57 -3.62 -6.28 6.50
CA LEU A 57 -4.40 -5.18 7.04
C LEU A 57 -5.88 -5.31 6.64
N PRO A 58 -6.81 -4.82 7.46
CA PRO A 58 -8.22 -4.81 7.10
C PRO A 58 -8.46 -4.18 5.73
N GLY A 59 -9.41 -4.74 4.98
CA GLY A 59 -9.80 -4.17 3.68
C GLY A 59 -10.52 -2.84 3.88
N THR A 60 -9.94 -1.76 3.38
CA THR A 60 -10.48 -0.41 3.53
C THR A 60 -10.57 0.30 2.18
N TYR A 61 -11.41 1.32 2.08
CA TYR A 61 -11.52 2.16 0.89
C TYR A 61 -10.73 3.45 1.03
N SER A 62 -10.44 3.87 2.25
CA SER A 62 -9.68 5.08 2.57
C SER A 62 -8.84 4.90 3.85
N LEU A 63 -8.01 5.88 4.16
CA LEU A 63 -7.25 5.98 5.41
C LEU A 63 -7.81 7.09 6.35
N SER A 64 -9.02 7.57 6.09
CA SER A 64 -9.64 8.73 6.77
C SER A 64 -10.05 8.47 8.22
N ALA A 65 -9.93 7.23 8.72
CA ALA A 65 -10.26 6.82 10.09
C ALA A 65 -11.75 6.99 10.48
N ASN A 66 -12.65 6.78 9.51
CA ASN A 66 -14.09 6.82 9.73
C ASN A 66 -14.67 5.47 10.20
N SER A 67 -13.90 4.37 10.07
CA SER A 67 -14.26 3.03 10.56
C SER A 67 -13.15 2.45 11.42
N ASP A 68 -13.47 1.41 12.20
CA ASP A 68 -12.47 0.70 13.02
C ASP A 68 -11.37 0.08 12.16
N GLU A 69 -11.69 -0.42 10.97
CA GLU A 69 -10.76 -0.97 10.00
C GLU A 69 -9.78 0.10 9.49
N GLU A 70 -10.28 1.30 9.17
CA GLU A 70 -9.45 2.43 8.73
C GLU A 70 -8.55 2.92 9.85
N VAL A 71 -9.07 3.04 11.07
CA VAL A 71 -8.28 3.41 12.27
C VAL A 71 -7.16 2.40 12.52
N VAL A 72 -7.46 1.09 12.48
CA VAL A 72 -6.48 0.02 12.67
C VAL A 72 -5.41 0.10 11.58
N THR A 73 -5.82 0.21 10.33
CA THR A 73 -4.92 0.28 9.18
C THR A 73 -3.99 1.48 9.28
N ARG A 74 -4.52 2.67 9.53
CA ARG A 74 -3.74 3.90 9.70
C ARG A 74 -2.76 3.80 10.87
N ASN A 75 -3.22 3.35 12.03
CA ASN A 75 -2.37 3.21 13.22
C ASN A 75 -1.24 2.21 13.00
N TYR A 76 -1.49 1.10 12.29
CA TYR A 76 -0.44 0.14 11.96
C TYR A 76 0.61 0.73 11.02
N ILE A 77 0.19 1.45 9.99
CA ILE A 77 1.13 2.13 9.07
C ILE A 77 1.95 3.16 9.86
N SER A 78 1.31 3.92 10.76
CA SER A 78 1.98 4.94 11.59
C SER A 78 2.94 4.37 12.63
N SER A 79 2.75 3.11 13.06
CA SER A 79 3.64 2.49 14.06
C SER A 79 5.08 2.32 13.57
N GLY A 80 5.30 2.38 12.25
CA GLY A 80 6.62 2.14 11.66
C GLY A 80 7.07 0.68 11.69
N GLU A 81 6.20 -0.26 12.08
CA GLU A 81 6.52 -1.69 12.08
C GLU A 81 6.75 -2.25 10.67
N ALA A 82 6.08 -1.69 9.67
CA ALA A 82 6.21 -2.14 8.28
C ALA A 82 7.44 -1.56 7.60
N ASN A 83 8.31 -2.43 7.07
CA ASN A 83 9.43 -2.03 6.22
C ASN A 83 8.97 -1.72 4.78
N LEU A 84 7.84 -2.28 4.38
CA LEU A 84 7.22 -2.10 3.07
C LEU A 84 5.71 -2.21 3.19
N VAL A 85 4.98 -1.33 2.53
CA VAL A 85 3.54 -1.46 2.31
C VAL A 85 3.29 -1.88 0.87
N CYS A 86 2.59 -2.99 0.69
CA CYS A 86 2.14 -3.47 -0.61
C CYS A 86 0.66 -3.10 -0.78
N ILE A 87 0.37 -2.14 -1.64
CA ILE A 87 -1.01 -1.75 -1.96
C ILE A 87 -1.49 -2.62 -3.12
N LEU A 88 -2.54 -3.42 -2.87
CA LEU A 88 -3.19 -4.21 -3.91
C LEU A 88 -4.27 -3.40 -4.59
N ALA A 89 -4.13 -3.21 -5.89
CA ALA A 89 -5.10 -2.57 -6.75
C ALA A 89 -5.71 -3.59 -7.72
N ASP A 90 -7.02 -3.52 -7.90
CA ASP A 90 -7.73 -4.29 -8.92
C ASP A 90 -7.54 -3.62 -10.29
N ALA A 91 -6.81 -4.28 -11.18
CA ALA A 91 -6.55 -3.81 -12.54
C ALA A 91 -7.84 -3.65 -13.36
N SER A 92 -8.85 -4.47 -13.09
CA SER A 92 -10.14 -4.40 -13.77
C SER A 92 -10.97 -3.19 -13.35
N GLN A 93 -10.66 -2.59 -12.17
CA GLN A 93 -11.31 -1.40 -11.61
C GLN A 93 -10.27 -0.35 -11.16
N LEU A 94 -9.26 -0.11 -11.98
CA LEU A 94 -8.08 0.67 -11.62
C LEU A 94 -8.43 2.07 -11.09
N ASN A 95 -9.36 2.78 -11.71
CA ASN A 95 -9.76 4.11 -11.26
C ASN A 95 -10.18 4.12 -9.79
N ARG A 96 -10.99 3.15 -9.37
CA ARG A 96 -11.44 3.01 -7.99
C ARG A 96 -10.28 2.68 -7.04
N SER A 97 -9.39 1.81 -7.49
CA SER A 97 -8.26 1.37 -6.68
C SER A 97 -7.22 2.48 -6.44
N LEU A 98 -7.13 3.47 -7.34
CA LEU A 98 -6.18 4.57 -7.22
C LEU A 98 -6.55 5.59 -6.11
N PHE A 99 -7.81 5.64 -5.64
CA PHE A 99 -8.19 6.52 -4.54
C PHE A 99 -7.39 6.23 -3.25
N MET A 100 -7.19 4.95 -2.93
CA MET A 100 -6.38 4.58 -1.76
C MET A 100 -4.91 5.02 -1.89
N LEU A 101 -4.38 5.07 -3.12
CA LEU A 101 -3.03 5.60 -3.37
C LEU A 101 -2.97 7.11 -3.11
N ALA A 102 -4.05 7.84 -3.40
CA ALA A 102 -4.12 9.26 -3.10
C ALA A 102 -4.05 9.49 -1.57
N ASP A 103 -4.83 8.75 -0.80
CA ASP A 103 -4.79 8.80 0.67
C ASP A 103 -3.43 8.40 1.26
N TYR A 104 -2.68 7.56 0.55
CA TYR A 104 -1.34 7.14 0.96
C TYR A 104 -0.26 8.16 0.56
N ALA A 105 -0.55 9.08 -0.34
CA ALA A 105 0.43 10.04 -0.85
C ALA A 105 0.91 10.97 0.27
N GLY A 106 2.21 11.03 0.48
CA GLY A 106 2.83 11.82 1.56
C GLY A 106 3.08 11.04 2.87
N ILE A 107 2.71 9.77 2.92
CA ILE A 107 3.13 8.88 4.01
C ILE A 107 4.55 8.38 3.72
N HIS A 108 5.46 8.58 4.67
CA HIS A 108 6.88 8.26 4.52
C HIS A 108 7.20 6.81 4.94
N VAL A 109 6.43 5.86 4.41
CA VAL A 109 6.74 4.42 4.49
C VAL A 109 6.90 3.90 3.07
N PRO A 110 7.95 3.09 2.78
CA PRO A 110 8.16 2.54 1.44
C PRO A 110 6.93 1.80 0.92
N VAL A 111 6.59 2.01 -0.35
CA VAL A 111 5.38 1.45 -0.95
C VAL A 111 5.63 0.84 -2.33
N VAL A 112 4.89 -0.21 -2.65
CA VAL A 112 4.79 -0.82 -3.98
C VAL A 112 3.32 -1.00 -4.33
N LEU A 113 2.97 -0.77 -5.57
CA LEU A 113 1.66 -1.08 -6.12
C LEU A 113 1.68 -2.49 -6.73
N LEU A 114 0.92 -3.41 -6.17
CA LEU A 114 0.65 -4.73 -6.74
C LEU A 114 -0.63 -4.64 -7.56
N LEU A 115 -0.48 -4.61 -8.88
CA LEU A 115 -1.59 -4.48 -9.82
C LEU A 115 -2.15 -5.88 -10.11
N ASN A 116 -3.12 -6.30 -9.31
CA ASN A 116 -3.73 -7.62 -9.35
C ASN A 116 -4.87 -7.71 -10.36
N MET A 117 -5.33 -8.93 -10.65
CA MET A 117 -6.45 -9.21 -11.59
C MET A 117 -6.15 -8.74 -13.02
N MET A 118 -4.90 -8.84 -13.43
CA MET A 118 -4.48 -8.48 -14.80
C MET A 118 -5.20 -9.33 -15.85
N ASP A 119 -5.43 -10.60 -15.58
CA ASP A 119 -6.19 -11.53 -16.40
C ASP A 119 -7.65 -11.07 -16.62
N ILE A 120 -8.30 -10.57 -15.57
CA ILE A 120 -9.66 -10.04 -15.66
C ILE A 120 -9.68 -8.75 -16.48
N ALA A 121 -8.72 -7.85 -16.25
CA ALA A 121 -8.61 -6.61 -17.01
C ALA A 121 -8.38 -6.88 -18.50
N GLU A 122 -7.49 -7.80 -18.84
CA GLU A 122 -7.23 -8.26 -20.22
C GLU A 122 -8.48 -8.89 -20.85
N GLY A 123 -9.18 -9.76 -20.11
CA GLY A 123 -10.45 -10.37 -20.53
C GLY A 123 -11.55 -9.34 -20.82
N GLN A 124 -11.50 -8.17 -20.18
CA GLN A 124 -12.38 -7.03 -20.44
C GLN A 124 -11.87 -6.11 -21.58
N GLY A 125 -10.79 -6.48 -22.27
CA GLY A 125 -10.20 -5.68 -23.33
C GLY A 125 -9.43 -4.44 -22.85
N LYS A 126 -9.15 -4.34 -21.55
CA LYS A 126 -8.42 -3.20 -20.97
C LYS A 126 -6.92 -3.39 -21.18
N LYS A 127 -6.26 -2.35 -21.68
CA LYS A 127 -4.79 -2.31 -21.83
C LYS A 127 -4.22 -1.32 -20.84
N ILE A 128 -3.44 -1.81 -19.88
CA ILE A 128 -2.83 -0.98 -18.84
C ILE A 128 -1.35 -0.77 -19.18
N ASN A 129 -0.95 0.48 -19.31
CA ASN A 129 0.45 0.85 -19.45
C ASN A 129 1.14 0.86 -18.09
N VAL A 130 1.61 -0.31 -17.64
CA VAL A 130 2.27 -0.49 -16.34
C VAL A 130 3.50 0.42 -16.21
N ALA A 131 4.33 0.54 -17.24
CA ALA A 131 5.53 1.40 -17.21
C ALA A 131 5.16 2.89 -17.09
N GLY A 132 4.10 3.32 -17.80
CA GLY A 132 3.56 4.67 -17.70
C GLY A 132 3.00 4.95 -16.30
N LEU A 133 2.29 3.99 -15.72
CA LEU A 133 1.74 4.10 -14.36
C LEU A 133 2.88 4.21 -13.32
N GLN A 134 3.88 3.34 -13.40
CA GLN A 134 5.06 3.40 -12.54
C GLN A 134 5.78 4.76 -12.62
N LYS A 135 6.00 5.25 -13.85
CA LYS A 135 6.61 6.57 -14.08
C LYS A 135 5.76 7.72 -13.48
N SER A 136 4.44 7.62 -13.60
CA SER A 136 3.52 8.66 -13.11
C SER A 136 3.44 8.68 -11.58
N LEU A 137 3.45 7.51 -10.94
CA LEU A 137 3.37 7.38 -9.48
C LEU A 137 4.74 7.55 -8.79
N GLY A 138 5.84 7.28 -9.49
CA GLY A 138 7.18 7.31 -8.91
C GLY A 138 7.51 6.14 -7.98
N ILE A 139 6.66 5.11 -7.95
CA ILE A 139 6.83 3.89 -7.13
C ILE A 139 6.85 2.65 -8.02
N PRO A 140 7.42 1.53 -7.57
CA PRO A 140 7.35 0.27 -8.31
C PRO A 140 5.90 -0.19 -8.50
N VAL A 141 5.59 -0.69 -9.71
CA VAL A 141 4.29 -1.29 -10.05
C VAL A 141 4.54 -2.70 -10.56
N VAL A 142 3.99 -3.69 -9.87
CA VAL A 142 4.14 -5.11 -10.20
C VAL A 142 2.80 -5.66 -10.68
N PRO A 143 2.64 -5.93 -11.98
CA PRO A 143 1.45 -6.61 -12.48
C PRO A 143 1.46 -8.07 -12.04
N MET A 144 0.30 -8.60 -11.66
CA MET A 144 0.18 -9.98 -11.20
C MET A 144 -1.24 -10.54 -11.29
N VAL A 145 -1.33 -11.84 -11.10
CA VAL A 145 -2.57 -12.57 -10.77
C VAL A 145 -2.31 -13.30 -9.46
N ALA A 146 -2.87 -12.81 -8.37
CA ALA A 146 -2.60 -13.31 -7.01
C ALA A 146 -2.97 -14.79 -6.81
N ALA A 147 -3.86 -15.34 -7.64
CA ALA A 147 -4.18 -16.76 -7.65
C ALA A 147 -3.12 -17.63 -8.34
N ASP A 148 -2.24 -17.05 -9.16
CA ASP A 148 -1.19 -17.77 -9.90
C ASP A 148 0.19 -17.50 -9.27
N LYS A 149 0.66 -18.45 -8.46
CA LYS A 149 1.98 -18.35 -7.80
C LYS A 149 3.16 -18.24 -8.78
N LYS A 150 3.01 -18.68 -10.03
CA LYS A 150 4.06 -18.56 -11.06
C LYS A 150 4.35 -17.09 -11.41
N GLN A 151 3.42 -16.21 -11.14
CA GLN A 151 3.55 -14.77 -11.40
C GLN A 151 4.14 -13.98 -10.20
N TYR A 152 4.57 -14.65 -9.12
CA TYR A 152 5.14 -13.96 -7.95
C TYR A 152 6.63 -13.56 -8.15
N GLN A 153 7.31 -14.09 -9.15
CA GLN A 153 8.74 -13.83 -9.34
C GLN A 153 9.09 -12.33 -9.47
N PRO A 154 8.34 -11.49 -10.19
CA PRO A 154 8.61 -10.04 -10.23
C PRO A 154 8.50 -9.37 -8.86
N PHE A 155 7.57 -9.81 -8.02
CA PHE A 155 7.43 -9.34 -6.64
C PHE A 155 8.63 -9.79 -5.79
N PHE A 156 9.06 -11.04 -5.88
CA PHE A 156 10.24 -11.52 -5.16
C PHE A 156 11.51 -10.79 -5.58
N ASN A 157 11.72 -10.54 -6.88
CA ASN A 157 12.85 -9.76 -7.37
C ASN A 157 12.87 -8.31 -6.84
N LEU A 158 11.68 -7.76 -6.59
CA LEU A 158 11.57 -6.44 -5.93
C LEU A 158 12.01 -6.53 -4.48
N LEU A 159 11.62 -7.57 -3.73
CA LEU A 159 11.99 -7.75 -2.32
C LEU A 159 13.51 -7.89 -2.13
N GLU A 160 14.23 -8.56 -3.03
CA GLU A 160 15.70 -8.66 -3.00
C GLU A 160 16.40 -7.30 -3.05
N ASN A 161 15.79 -6.37 -3.75
CA ASN A 161 16.34 -5.04 -3.98
C ASN A 161 15.61 -3.95 -3.18
N LEU A 162 14.85 -4.34 -2.15
CA LEU A 162 13.99 -3.43 -1.40
C LEU A 162 14.74 -2.19 -0.89
N GLU A 163 15.92 -2.38 -0.30
CA GLU A 163 16.73 -1.29 0.25
C GLU A 163 17.21 -0.29 -0.81
N LYS A 164 17.43 -0.76 -2.03
CA LYS A 164 17.87 0.08 -3.16
C LYS A 164 16.71 0.70 -3.94
N ARG A 165 15.50 0.12 -3.82
CA ARG A 165 14.31 0.49 -4.59
C ARG A 165 13.15 0.98 -3.72
N ALA A 166 13.38 1.13 -2.41
CA ALA A 166 12.40 1.72 -1.53
C ALA A 166 12.01 3.10 -2.07
N SER A 167 10.75 3.26 -2.40
CA SER A 167 10.22 4.49 -2.97
C SER A 167 9.01 4.92 -2.15
N PHE A 168 8.88 6.23 -2.00
CA PHE A 168 7.73 6.84 -1.33
C PHE A 168 6.81 7.42 -2.39
N LEU A 169 5.51 7.32 -2.16
CA LEU A 169 4.55 7.93 -3.06
C LEU A 169 4.61 9.46 -2.90
N ASN A 170 4.96 10.13 -3.99
CA ASN A 170 5.13 11.58 -3.98
C ASN A 170 3.77 12.30 -4.02
N ALA A 171 3.52 13.13 -3.02
CA ALA A 171 2.31 13.94 -2.90
C ALA A 171 2.32 15.22 -3.77
N THR A 172 3.40 15.55 -4.47
CA THR A 172 3.56 16.85 -5.13
C THR A 172 2.39 17.23 -6.06
N LYS A 173 1.86 16.27 -6.81
CA LYS A 173 0.72 16.54 -7.71
C LYS A 173 -0.57 16.77 -6.93
N LEU A 174 -0.79 16.01 -5.87
CA LEU A 174 -1.95 16.16 -5.00
C LEU A 174 -1.89 17.51 -4.28
N GLU A 175 -0.75 17.85 -3.72
CA GLU A 175 -0.47 19.18 -3.14
C GLU A 175 -0.74 20.33 -4.12
N GLN A 176 -0.32 20.20 -5.38
CA GLN A 176 -0.61 21.20 -6.42
C GLN A 176 -2.12 21.34 -6.69
N LEU A 177 -2.85 20.23 -6.67
CA LEU A 177 -4.31 20.24 -6.82
C LEU A 177 -4.99 20.87 -5.61
N CYS A 178 -4.56 20.55 -4.40
CA CYS A 178 -5.07 21.16 -3.17
C CYS A 178 -4.82 22.66 -3.16
N ARG A 179 -3.61 23.14 -3.46
CA ARG A 179 -3.31 24.58 -3.60
C ARG A 179 -4.19 25.27 -4.64
N LYS A 180 -4.44 24.60 -5.76
CA LYS A 180 -5.29 25.17 -6.84
C LYS A 180 -6.77 25.26 -6.43
N ASN A 181 -7.29 24.29 -5.69
CA ASN A 181 -8.71 24.16 -5.40
C ASN A 181 -9.12 24.81 -4.07
N ILE A 182 -8.24 24.76 -3.06
CA ILE A 182 -8.48 25.27 -1.69
C ILE A 182 -7.87 26.68 -1.54
N GLY A 183 -6.79 26.97 -2.30
CA GLY A 183 -6.20 28.30 -2.32
C GLY A 183 -5.38 28.66 -1.08
N ASP A 184 -5.62 29.85 -0.56
CA ASP A 184 -4.80 30.44 0.51
C ASP A 184 -4.97 29.72 1.85
N GLU A 185 -6.14 29.13 2.12
CA GLU A 185 -6.39 28.35 3.34
C GLU A 185 -5.44 27.13 3.44
N TYR A 186 -5.27 26.40 2.36
CA TYR A 186 -4.32 25.27 2.33
C TYR A 186 -2.88 25.73 2.60
N SER A 187 -2.49 26.85 2.01
CA SER A 187 -1.16 27.42 2.21
C SER A 187 -0.95 27.88 3.66
N ALA A 188 -1.96 28.50 4.27
CA ALA A 188 -1.92 28.93 5.68
C ALA A 188 -1.79 27.73 6.63
N ILE A 189 -2.50 26.61 6.37
CA ILE A 189 -2.36 25.38 7.16
C ILE A 189 -0.94 24.83 7.05
N LEU A 190 -0.39 24.76 5.83
CA LEU A 190 0.98 24.26 5.61
C LEU A 190 2.05 25.08 6.36
N GLU A 191 1.86 26.40 6.49
CA GLU A 191 2.80 27.27 7.23
C GLU A 191 2.79 26.99 8.73
N LEU A 192 1.69 26.47 9.28
CA LEU A 192 1.56 26.11 10.69
C LEU A 192 2.16 24.73 11.01
N LEU A 193 2.43 23.90 10.00
CA LEU A 193 2.94 22.55 10.17
C LEU A 193 4.47 22.52 10.08
N PRO A 194 5.15 21.60 10.79
CA PRO A 194 6.59 21.41 10.66
C PRO A 194 6.97 21.04 9.21
N LYS A 195 7.96 21.69 8.63
CA LYS A 195 8.39 21.46 7.22
C LYS A 195 8.75 20.00 6.93
N GLN A 196 9.27 19.28 7.91
CA GLN A 196 9.60 17.84 7.82
C GLN A 196 8.40 16.93 8.05
N GLY A 197 7.22 17.49 8.33
CA GLY A 197 6.04 16.71 8.74
C GLY A 197 6.11 16.29 10.21
N ILE A 198 5.26 15.34 10.59
CA ILE A 198 5.19 14.75 11.94
C ILE A 198 5.27 13.24 11.78
N GLU A 199 6.23 12.59 12.43
CA GLU A 199 6.46 11.15 12.32
C GLU A 199 6.63 10.70 10.87
N ILE A 200 5.72 9.86 10.38
CA ILE A 200 5.73 9.35 8.99
C ILE A 200 4.90 10.21 8.03
N TYR A 201 4.18 11.21 8.53
CA TYR A 201 3.29 12.03 7.72
C TYR A 201 3.99 13.30 7.23
N SER A 202 3.91 13.57 5.94
CA SER A 202 4.36 14.83 5.37
C SER A 202 3.44 15.99 5.79
N SER A 203 3.95 17.22 5.74
CA SER A 203 3.13 18.41 6.02
C SER A 203 1.94 18.53 5.05
N SER A 204 2.11 18.14 3.78
CA SER A 204 1.04 18.14 2.80
C SER A 204 -0.07 17.14 3.16
N TRP A 205 0.28 15.94 3.64
CA TRP A 205 -0.70 14.95 4.10
C TRP A 205 -1.49 15.44 5.33
N LEU A 206 -0.80 16.11 6.26
CA LEU A 206 -1.44 16.64 7.47
C LEU A 206 -2.38 17.83 7.19
N ALA A 207 -2.20 18.51 6.06
CA ALA A 207 -3.00 19.66 5.64
C ALA A 207 -4.25 19.29 4.80
N GLU A 208 -4.35 18.06 4.36
CA GLU A 208 -5.50 17.50 3.61
C GLU A 208 -6.62 17.05 4.56
#